data_a536f9f75d2c8e2107140fcb56314061
#
_entry.id   a536f9f75d2c8e2107140fcb56314061
#
_cell.length_a   1.000
_cell.length_b   1.000
_cell.length_c   1.000
_cell.angle_alpha   90.00
_cell.angle_beta   90.00
_cell.angle_gamma   90.00
#
_symmetry.space_group_name_H-M   'P 1'
#
loop_
_entity.id
_entity.type
_entity.pdbx_description
1 polymer ?
#
loop_
_entity_poly.entity_id
_entity_poly.type
_entity_poly.pdbx_seq_one_letter_code
_entity_poly.pdbx_strand_id
1 'polypeptide(L)'
;MNVGFCHPLPITVLQPMMQLSSPSLRQRMSMVLVAVACSLSAAAQVVPIYGLFDAKGRKLGQSQVVRLVAGADVILFGEQHNSTVAHWLQLVMARELAARGPLVMGAEMIEADDQVTLDRYLRGEIDQAAFDTLARLWKNHRTDYAPLVDLAKAKGLPFGACNVPRRYARAVSRGGFEALDTVPAEQRAWMAPLPIVFDPTLPGYVNMLTMMEGHGTPDMVKAQALKDATMAHFIAVNYRTGARFLHFNGSYHSDRHEGIGWYLRKYRPELKQVTIATVTQDQLGRLDKEN
;
A
#
# COMPACT_ATOMS: atom_id res chain seq x y z
N MET A 1 -48.19 12.09 74.18
CA MET A 1 -48.81 11.35 73.07
C MET A 1 -47.84 10.30 72.62
N ASN A 2 -48.07 9.05 73.01
CA ASN A 2 -47.21 7.92 72.64
C ASN A 2 -47.66 7.38 71.30
N VAL A 3 -46.76 7.30 70.36
CA VAL A 3 -46.95 6.57 69.06
C VAL A 3 -46.10 5.31 69.13
N GLY A 4 -46.77 4.17 69.26
CA GLY A 4 -46.11 2.88 69.26
C GLY A 4 -45.59 2.48 67.86
N PHE A 5 -44.33 2.03 67.77
CA PHE A 5 -43.76 1.38 66.60
C PHE A 5 -44.12 -0.13 66.62
N CYS A 6 -44.91 -0.58 65.66
CA CYS A 6 -45.11 -1.98 65.35
C CYS A 6 -43.86 -2.53 64.62
N HIS A 7 -43.19 -3.50 65.24
CA HIS A 7 -42.16 -4.30 64.59
C HIS A 7 -42.80 -5.40 63.73
N PRO A 8 -42.45 -5.58 62.46
CA PRO A 8 -42.86 -6.74 61.67
C PRO A 8 -42.04 -7.99 62.13
N LEU A 9 -42.73 -9.10 62.33
CA LEU A 9 -42.13 -10.39 62.57
C LEU A 9 -41.34 -10.92 61.37
N PRO A 10 -40.20 -11.61 61.52
CA PRO A 10 -39.46 -12.16 60.44
C PRO A 10 -40.17 -13.38 59.80
N ILE A 11 -40.45 -13.32 58.50
CA ILE A 11 -40.96 -14.47 57.75
C ILE A 11 -39.75 -15.32 57.35
N THR A 12 -39.60 -16.49 58.01
CA THR A 12 -38.57 -17.47 57.59
C THR A 12 -39.14 -18.34 56.48
N VAL A 13 -38.61 -18.13 55.28
CA VAL A 13 -38.91 -18.99 54.13
C VAL A 13 -37.91 -20.14 54.13
N LEU A 14 -38.39 -21.34 54.45
CA LEU A 14 -37.63 -22.57 54.29
C LEU A 14 -37.62 -22.94 52.80
N GLN A 15 -36.46 -22.77 52.14
CA GLN A 15 -36.23 -23.33 50.81
C GLN A 15 -35.82 -24.80 50.92
N PRO A 16 -36.39 -25.70 50.09
CA PRO A 16 -35.95 -27.10 50.07
C PRO A 16 -34.53 -27.17 49.54
N MET A 17 -33.61 -27.77 50.28
CA MET A 17 -32.27 -28.13 49.76
C MET A 17 -32.44 -29.13 48.61
N MET A 18 -32.27 -28.65 47.40
CA MET A 18 -32.06 -29.54 46.23
C MET A 18 -30.71 -30.24 46.41
N GLN A 19 -30.75 -31.52 46.75
CA GLN A 19 -29.57 -32.37 46.68
C GLN A 19 -29.21 -32.55 45.21
N LEU A 20 -28.19 -31.83 44.76
CA LEU A 20 -27.55 -32.06 43.44
C LEU A 20 -26.81 -33.40 43.52
N SER A 21 -27.41 -34.44 42.96
CA SER A 21 -26.74 -35.72 42.79
C SER A 21 -25.52 -35.51 41.86
N SER A 22 -24.35 -35.96 42.30
CA SER A 22 -23.13 -35.90 41.48
C SER A 22 -23.36 -36.70 40.18
N PRO A 23 -23.05 -36.11 39.00
CA PRO A 23 -23.27 -36.80 37.74
C PRO A 23 -22.43 -38.09 37.66
N SER A 24 -23.04 -39.16 37.15
CA SER A 24 -22.39 -40.45 36.98
C SER A 24 -21.18 -40.32 36.02
N LEU A 25 -20.23 -41.26 36.13
CA LEU A 25 -19.03 -41.24 35.24
C LEU A 25 -19.40 -41.19 33.76
N ARG A 26 -20.50 -41.85 33.35
CA ARG A 26 -21.04 -41.81 31.98
C ARG A 26 -21.54 -40.41 31.59
N GLN A 27 -22.20 -39.69 32.50
CA GLN A 27 -22.67 -38.32 32.26
C GLN A 27 -21.48 -37.34 32.18
N ARG A 28 -20.43 -37.52 32.99
CA ARG A 28 -19.20 -36.74 32.93
C ARG A 28 -18.44 -36.96 31.61
N MET A 29 -18.36 -38.20 31.13
CA MET A 29 -17.76 -38.51 29.85
C MET A 29 -18.56 -37.94 28.67
N SER A 30 -19.90 -37.99 28.72
CA SER A 30 -20.75 -37.38 27.68
C SER A 30 -20.63 -35.86 27.65
N MET A 31 -20.54 -35.20 28.83
CA MET A 31 -20.34 -33.75 28.92
C MET A 31 -18.96 -33.33 28.36
N VAL A 32 -17.91 -34.09 28.63
CA VAL A 32 -16.57 -33.82 28.08
C VAL A 32 -16.54 -34.04 26.57
N LEU A 33 -17.20 -35.09 26.06
CA LEU A 33 -17.30 -35.34 24.61
C LEU A 33 -18.07 -34.24 23.88
N VAL A 34 -19.16 -33.75 24.44
CA VAL A 34 -19.93 -32.61 23.87
C VAL A 34 -19.12 -31.31 23.91
N ALA A 35 -18.40 -31.04 25.01
CA ALA A 35 -17.54 -29.87 25.15
C ALA A 35 -16.37 -29.91 24.14
N VAL A 36 -15.77 -31.08 23.91
CA VAL A 36 -14.71 -31.26 22.91
C VAL A 36 -15.27 -31.14 21.48
N ALA A 37 -16.45 -31.70 21.21
CA ALA A 37 -17.09 -31.53 19.89
C ALA A 37 -17.49 -30.08 19.61
N CYS A 38 -18.00 -29.33 20.60
CA CYS A 38 -18.29 -27.90 20.46
C CYS A 38 -17.02 -27.05 20.25
N SER A 39 -15.89 -27.40 20.88
CA SER A 39 -14.62 -26.69 20.70
C SER A 39 -14.00 -26.94 19.30
N LEU A 40 -14.25 -28.09 18.69
CA LEU A 40 -13.79 -28.41 17.32
C LEU A 40 -14.63 -27.71 16.23
N SER A 41 -15.86 -27.30 16.56
CA SER A 41 -16.77 -26.63 15.61
C SER A 41 -16.59 -25.11 15.55
N ALA A 42 -15.80 -24.51 16.42
CA ALA A 42 -15.55 -23.08 16.51
C ALA A 42 -14.22 -22.66 15.82
N ALA A 43 -13.77 -23.39 14.81
CA ALA A 43 -12.82 -22.83 13.87
C ALA A 43 -13.55 -21.72 13.11
N ALA A 44 -13.47 -20.48 13.59
CA ALA A 44 -13.96 -19.33 12.88
C ALA A 44 -13.41 -19.42 11.45
N GLN A 45 -14.30 -19.55 10.48
CA GLN A 45 -13.90 -19.48 9.07
C GLN A 45 -13.33 -18.09 8.85
N VAL A 46 -12.00 -17.96 8.89
CA VAL A 46 -11.33 -16.73 8.49
C VAL A 46 -11.56 -16.59 7.00
N VAL A 47 -12.49 -15.71 6.63
CA VAL A 47 -12.68 -15.34 5.22
C VAL A 47 -11.47 -14.55 4.79
N PRO A 48 -10.67 -15.05 3.84
CA PRO A 48 -9.52 -14.29 3.37
C PRO A 48 -9.99 -13.03 2.64
N ILE A 49 -9.38 -11.90 2.92
CA ILE A 49 -9.66 -10.61 2.24
C ILE A 49 -8.68 -10.31 1.11
N TYR A 50 -7.62 -11.11 0.97
CA TYR A 50 -6.65 -11.05 -0.12
C TYR A 50 -5.99 -12.42 -0.36
N GLY A 51 -5.39 -12.59 -1.53
CA GLY A 51 -4.51 -13.71 -1.89
C GLY A 51 -3.17 -13.19 -2.39
N LEU A 52 -2.10 -13.91 -2.13
CA LEU A 52 -0.75 -13.60 -2.63
C LEU A 52 -0.32 -14.74 -3.55
N PHE A 53 0.20 -14.37 -4.72
CA PHE A 53 0.61 -15.33 -5.75
C PHE A 53 1.95 -14.93 -6.35
N ASP A 54 2.69 -15.88 -6.86
CA ASP A 54 3.84 -15.58 -7.72
C ASP A 54 3.41 -15.43 -9.19
N ALA A 55 4.34 -15.05 -10.05
CA ALA A 55 4.09 -14.87 -11.49
C ALA A 55 3.64 -16.17 -12.23
N LYS A 56 3.67 -17.31 -11.58
CA LYS A 56 3.16 -18.60 -12.10
C LYS A 56 1.78 -18.96 -11.52
N GLY A 57 1.15 -18.05 -10.77
CA GLY A 57 -0.13 -18.26 -10.12
C GLY A 57 -0.06 -19.20 -8.90
N ARG A 58 1.12 -19.51 -8.37
CA ARG A 58 1.24 -20.32 -7.15
C ARG A 58 1.00 -19.47 -5.93
N LYS A 59 0.11 -19.93 -5.06
CA LYS A 59 -0.23 -19.22 -3.82
C LYS A 59 0.97 -19.12 -2.88
N LEU A 60 1.18 -17.94 -2.32
CA LEU A 60 2.26 -17.62 -1.40
C LEU A 60 1.71 -17.19 -0.04
N GLY A 61 2.49 -17.44 1.01
CA GLY A 61 2.28 -16.79 2.31
C GLY A 61 3.02 -15.45 2.38
N GLN A 62 2.57 -14.55 3.24
CA GLN A 62 3.16 -13.22 3.43
C GLN A 62 4.68 -13.27 3.67
N SER A 63 5.14 -14.16 4.54
CA SER A 63 6.59 -14.32 4.82
C SER A 63 7.39 -14.79 3.61
N GLN A 64 6.77 -15.52 2.67
CA GLN A 64 7.44 -15.92 1.42
C GLN A 64 7.59 -14.72 0.49
N VAL A 65 6.53 -13.89 0.36
CA VAL A 65 6.61 -12.65 -0.44
C VAL A 65 7.69 -11.72 0.12
N VAL A 66 7.70 -11.48 1.43
CA VAL A 66 8.73 -10.64 2.07
C VAL A 66 10.14 -11.15 1.79
N ARG A 67 10.36 -12.48 1.84
CA ARG A 67 11.67 -13.07 1.49
C ARG A 67 12.04 -12.87 0.02
N LEU A 68 11.08 -13.01 -0.88
CA LEU A 68 11.31 -12.82 -2.33
C LEU A 68 11.71 -11.38 -2.63
N VAL A 69 10.97 -10.40 -2.12
CA VAL A 69 11.25 -8.98 -2.38
C VAL A 69 12.48 -8.48 -1.63
N ALA A 70 12.84 -9.08 -0.49
CA ALA A 70 14.03 -8.70 0.27
C ALA A 70 15.36 -8.92 -0.47
N GLY A 71 15.35 -9.73 -1.53
CA GLY A 71 16.51 -9.96 -2.41
C GLY A 71 16.63 -8.96 -3.55
N ALA A 72 15.69 -8.02 -3.70
CA ALA A 72 15.70 -6.98 -4.71
C ALA A 72 16.33 -5.69 -4.18
N ASP A 73 16.89 -4.90 -5.11
CA ASP A 73 17.36 -3.54 -4.83
C ASP A 73 16.20 -2.54 -4.86
N VAL A 74 15.26 -2.72 -5.80
CA VAL A 74 14.06 -1.89 -5.97
C VAL A 74 12.81 -2.76 -5.97
N ILE A 75 11.84 -2.38 -5.16
CA ILE A 75 10.52 -2.99 -5.07
C ILE A 75 9.50 -1.95 -5.53
N LEU A 76 8.81 -2.22 -6.65
CA LEU A 76 7.70 -1.41 -7.15
C LEU A 76 6.40 -2.02 -6.63
N PHE A 77 5.72 -1.35 -5.70
CA PHE A 77 4.46 -1.80 -5.16
C PHE A 77 3.31 -1.08 -5.86
N GLY A 78 2.76 -1.73 -6.87
CA GLY A 78 1.61 -1.26 -7.63
C GLY A 78 0.30 -1.48 -6.91
N GLU A 79 -0.50 -0.42 -6.77
CA GLU A 79 -1.79 -0.43 -6.07
C GLU A 79 -2.97 -0.15 -7.00
N GLN A 80 -4.16 -0.51 -6.53
CA GLN A 80 -5.41 0.11 -6.93
C GLN A 80 -5.66 1.28 -5.97
N HIS A 81 -5.72 2.52 -6.46
CA HIS A 81 -5.76 3.76 -5.65
C HIS A 81 -6.94 3.87 -4.67
N ASN A 82 -7.95 3.03 -4.82
CA ASN A 82 -9.12 2.94 -3.95
C ASN A 82 -9.18 1.66 -3.11
N SER A 83 -8.10 0.89 -3.07
CA SER A 83 -8.05 -0.40 -2.34
C SER A 83 -7.41 -0.22 -0.97
N THR A 84 -8.23 -0.15 0.07
CA THR A 84 -7.78 -0.12 1.47
C THR A 84 -6.88 -1.32 1.82
N VAL A 85 -7.15 -2.49 1.21
CA VAL A 85 -6.34 -3.69 1.43
C VAL A 85 -4.93 -3.52 0.84
N ALA A 86 -4.83 -2.91 -0.36
CA ALA A 86 -3.53 -2.62 -0.97
C ALA A 86 -2.71 -1.65 -0.10
N HIS A 87 -3.33 -0.55 0.37
CA HIS A 87 -2.65 0.43 1.24
C HIS A 87 -2.20 -0.19 2.57
N TRP A 88 -3.04 -1.05 3.16
CA TRP A 88 -2.65 -1.79 4.36
C TRP A 88 -1.46 -2.74 4.08
N LEU A 89 -1.47 -3.47 2.96
CA LEU A 89 -0.36 -4.35 2.57
C LEU A 89 0.94 -3.57 2.29
N GLN A 90 0.86 -2.37 1.71
CA GLN A 90 2.00 -1.47 1.53
C GLN A 90 2.64 -1.12 2.88
N LEU A 91 1.81 -0.73 3.87
CA LEU A 91 2.29 -0.42 5.22
C LEU A 91 2.91 -1.63 5.91
N VAL A 92 2.29 -2.81 5.79
CA VAL A 92 2.83 -4.06 6.34
C VAL A 92 4.18 -4.39 5.69
N MET A 93 4.29 -4.29 4.36
CA MET A 93 5.54 -4.53 3.63
C MET A 93 6.64 -3.55 4.04
N ALA A 94 6.30 -2.26 4.16
CA ALA A 94 7.26 -1.23 4.59
C ALA A 94 7.81 -1.51 5.99
N ARG A 95 6.94 -1.91 6.95
CA ARG A 95 7.35 -2.29 8.30
C ARG A 95 8.27 -3.50 8.33
N GLU A 96 7.92 -4.54 7.57
CA GLU A 96 8.69 -5.78 7.47
C GLU A 96 10.08 -5.54 6.85
N LEU A 97 10.15 -4.74 5.78
CA LEU A 97 11.42 -4.41 5.14
C LEU A 97 12.29 -3.51 6.01
N ALA A 98 11.69 -2.51 6.67
CA ALA A 98 12.39 -1.63 7.60
C ALA A 98 12.97 -2.38 8.82
N ALA A 99 12.34 -3.48 9.25
CA ALA A 99 12.86 -4.33 10.31
C ALA A 99 14.03 -5.23 9.86
N ARG A 100 14.24 -5.38 8.54
CA ARG A 100 15.25 -6.29 7.96
C ARG A 100 16.51 -5.59 7.46
N GLY A 101 16.60 -4.28 7.61
CA GLY A 101 17.78 -3.49 7.23
C GLY A 101 17.46 -2.16 6.57
N PRO A 102 18.45 -1.48 6.00
CA PRO A 102 18.29 -0.16 5.42
C PRO A 102 17.21 -0.13 4.34
N LEU A 103 16.33 0.87 4.44
CA LEU A 103 15.19 1.08 3.53
C LEU A 103 15.11 2.56 3.15
N VAL A 104 14.93 2.82 1.86
CA VAL A 104 14.48 4.10 1.31
C VAL A 104 13.08 3.89 0.78
N MET A 105 12.18 4.84 1.00
CA MET A 105 10.83 4.80 0.47
C MET A 105 10.61 5.94 -0.52
N GLY A 106 9.63 5.80 -1.40
CA GLY A 106 9.21 6.84 -2.32
C GLY A 106 7.81 6.58 -2.85
N ALA A 107 7.12 7.62 -3.30
CA ALA A 107 5.73 7.48 -3.72
C ALA A 107 5.38 8.38 -4.93
N GLU A 108 4.50 7.84 -5.78
CA GLU A 108 3.80 8.59 -6.83
C GLU A 108 2.92 9.71 -6.26
N MET A 109 2.34 9.49 -5.08
CA MET A 109 1.29 10.31 -4.51
C MET A 109 1.80 11.66 -3.97
N ILE A 110 3.11 11.90 -4.01
CA ILE A 110 3.73 13.18 -3.64
C ILE A 110 4.52 13.69 -4.85
N GLU A 111 4.25 14.93 -5.24
CA GLU A 111 4.91 15.58 -6.38
C GLU A 111 6.31 16.05 -5.99
N ALA A 112 7.27 15.97 -6.91
CA ALA A 112 8.70 16.23 -6.65
C ALA A 112 9.01 17.64 -6.14
N ASP A 113 8.22 18.64 -6.50
CA ASP A 113 8.36 20.01 -6.00
C ASP A 113 7.87 20.20 -4.55
N ASP A 114 7.23 19.17 -3.96
CA ASP A 114 6.89 19.12 -2.54
C ASP A 114 7.95 18.43 -1.67
N GLN A 115 9.09 17.94 -2.24
CA GLN A 115 10.13 17.23 -1.49
C GLN A 115 10.65 18.06 -0.29
N VAL A 116 10.86 19.35 -0.45
CA VAL A 116 11.35 20.22 0.66
C VAL A 116 10.34 20.26 1.81
N THR A 117 9.05 20.32 1.50
CA THR A 117 7.96 20.30 2.50
C THR A 117 7.88 18.94 3.20
N LEU A 118 8.00 17.85 2.44
CA LEU A 118 8.05 16.48 2.97
C LEU A 118 9.25 16.31 3.91
N ASP A 119 10.44 16.76 3.52
CA ASP A 119 11.64 16.68 4.34
C ASP A 119 11.50 17.43 5.68
N ARG A 120 10.89 18.61 5.66
CA ARG A 120 10.59 19.39 6.89
C ARG A 120 9.64 18.61 7.81
N TYR A 121 8.63 17.96 7.25
CA TYR A 121 7.73 17.12 8.02
C TYR A 121 8.45 15.89 8.61
N LEU A 122 9.26 15.21 7.82
CA LEU A 122 10.02 14.03 8.28
C LEU A 122 10.99 14.39 9.42
N ARG A 123 11.62 15.58 9.37
CA ARG A 123 12.50 16.07 10.45
C ARG A 123 11.75 16.64 11.65
N GLY A 124 10.42 16.73 11.61
CA GLY A 124 9.59 17.26 12.69
C GLY A 124 9.64 18.80 12.80
N GLU A 125 10.10 19.51 11.76
CA GLU A 125 10.14 20.98 11.70
C GLU A 125 8.74 21.58 11.49
N ILE A 126 7.83 20.81 10.91
CA ILE A 126 6.42 21.13 10.74
C ILE A 126 5.58 19.96 11.23
N ASP A 127 4.37 20.25 11.69
CA ASP A 127 3.39 19.24 12.07
C ASP A 127 2.56 18.74 10.86
N GLN A 128 1.67 17.79 11.11
CA GLN A 128 0.81 17.23 10.08
C GLN A 128 -0.12 18.28 9.46
N ALA A 129 -0.66 19.21 10.24
CA ALA A 129 -1.59 20.23 9.74
C ALA A 129 -0.88 21.20 8.78
N ALA A 130 0.36 21.57 9.11
CA ALA A 130 1.19 22.39 8.22
C ALA A 130 1.58 21.61 6.96
N PHE A 131 1.93 20.31 7.08
CA PHE A 131 2.22 19.47 5.92
C PHE A 131 1.02 19.35 4.97
N ASP A 132 -0.18 19.09 5.50
CA ASP A 132 -1.43 18.99 4.73
C ASP A 132 -1.78 20.31 3.98
N THR A 133 -1.34 21.44 4.53
CA THR A 133 -1.61 22.77 3.95
C THR A 133 -0.57 23.16 2.89
N LEU A 134 0.69 22.84 3.12
CA LEU A 134 1.80 23.28 2.29
C LEU A 134 2.09 22.39 1.10
N ALA A 135 1.81 21.07 1.23
CA ALA A 135 2.01 20.11 0.15
C ALA A 135 0.70 19.86 -0.63
N ARG A 136 0.83 19.51 -1.91
CA ARG A 136 -0.31 19.14 -2.77
C ARG A 136 -0.62 17.66 -2.64
N LEU A 137 -1.25 17.29 -1.53
CA LEU A 137 -1.56 15.92 -1.22
C LEU A 137 -2.85 15.44 -1.90
N TRP A 138 -2.94 14.16 -2.14
CA TRP A 138 -4.16 13.52 -2.64
C TRP A 138 -5.26 13.56 -1.58
N LYS A 139 -6.54 13.55 -2.01
CA LYS A 139 -7.69 13.68 -1.09
C LYS A 139 -7.75 12.57 -0.01
N ASN A 140 -7.29 11.37 -0.36
CA ASN A 140 -7.21 10.21 0.53
C ASN A 140 -5.85 10.09 1.26
N HIS A 141 -4.99 11.11 1.20
CA HIS A 141 -3.67 11.07 1.82
C HIS A 141 -3.72 10.67 3.29
N ARG A 142 -4.61 11.28 4.05
CA ARG A 142 -4.73 11.08 5.50
C ARG A 142 -5.02 9.64 5.91
N THR A 143 -5.84 8.95 5.13
CA THR A 143 -6.27 7.57 5.41
C THR A 143 -5.33 6.54 4.82
N ASP A 144 -4.81 6.80 3.62
CA ASP A 144 -4.18 5.77 2.81
C ASP A 144 -2.65 5.91 2.76
N TYR A 145 -2.12 7.13 2.65
CA TYR A 145 -0.68 7.36 2.42
C TYR A 145 0.07 7.96 3.61
N ALA A 146 -0.60 8.76 4.45
CA ALA A 146 0.01 9.30 5.66
C ALA A 146 0.63 8.22 6.56
N PRO A 147 0.04 7.02 6.74
CA PRO A 147 0.66 5.96 7.54
C PRO A 147 2.05 5.53 7.05
N LEU A 148 2.33 5.63 5.74
CA LEU A 148 3.65 5.34 5.17
C LEU A 148 4.66 6.45 5.47
N VAL A 149 4.23 7.70 5.34
CA VAL A 149 5.06 8.88 5.64
C VAL A 149 5.35 8.96 7.14
N ASP A 150 4.36 8.66 7.99
CA ASP A 150 4.51 8.61 9.45
C ASP A 150 5.46 7.49 9.89
N LEU A 151 5.42 6.33 9.21
CA LEU A 151 6.39 5.26 9.44
C LEU A 151 7.80 5.73 9.11
N ALA A 152 7.97 6.46 7.99
CA ALA A 152 9.27 7.04 7.62
C ALA A 152 9.76 8.01 8.69
N LYS A 153 8.92 8.95 9.11
CA LYS A 153 9.20 9.92 10.16
C LYS A 153 9.61 9.23 11.47
N ALA A 154 8.79 8.28 11.93
CA ALA A 154 9.02 7.58 13.20
C ALA A 154 10.31 6.74 13.21
N LYS A 155 10.75 6.25 12.05
CA LYS A 155 11.96 5.43 11.91
C LYS A 155 13.18 6.18 11.35
N GLY A 156 13.04 7.47 11.03
CA GLY A 156 14.11 8.25 10.38
C GLY A 156 14.48 7.71 9.00
N LEU A 157 13.53 7.15 8.25
CA LEU A 157 13.76 6.62 6.91
C LEU A 157 13.65 7.74 5.86
N PRO A 158 14.52 7.74 4.84
CA PRO A 158 14.35 8.64 3.70
C PRO A 158 13.05 8.33 2.95
N PHE A 159 12.36 9.37 2.49
CA PHE A 159 11.15 9.25 1.69
C PHE A 159 11.19 10.23 0.51
N GLY A 160 11.11 9.72 -0.72
CA GLY A 160 11.14 10.51 -1.95
C GLY A 160 9.74 10.89 -2.44
N ALA A 161 9.55 12.17 -2.74
CA ALA A 161 8.47 12.68 -3.55
C ALA A 161 8.82 12.42 -5.02
N CYS A 162 8.22 11.40 -5.64
CA CYS A 162 8.76 10.84 -6.88
C CYS A 162 7.99 11.25 -8.15
N ASN A 163 6.79 11.81 -8.04
CA ASN A 163 6.00 12.13 -9.23
C ASN A 163 6.36 13.50 -9.82
N VAL A 164 6.23 13.62 -11.13
CA VAL A 164 6.32 14.92 -11.78
C VAL A 164 5.15 15.81 -11.32
N PRO A 165 5.37 17.13 -11.09
CA PRO A 165 4.27 18.03 -10.76
C PRO A 165 3.17 17.97 -11.81
N ARG A 166 1.93 17.78 -11.34
CA ARG A 166 0.74 17.56 -12.17
C ARG A 166 0.57 18.58 -13.30
N ARG A 167 1.01 19.82 -13.10
CA ARG A 167 0.94 20.85 -14.14
C ARG A 167 1.73 20.49 -15.40
N TYR A 168 2.87 19.81 -15.28
CA TYR A 168 3.70 19.39 -16.44
C TYR A 168 3.09 18.16 -17.12
N ALA A 169 2.64 17.16 -16.38
CA ALA A 169 1.91 16.04 -16.96
C ALA A 169 0.67 16.51 -17.74
N ARG A 170 -0.05 17.50 -17.18
CA ARG A 170 -1.21 18.12 -17.86
C ARG A 170 -0.80 18.94 -19.09
N ALA A 171 0.33 19.61 -19.07
CA ALA A 171 0.84 20.32 -20.24
C ALA A 171 1.19 19.34 -21.38
N VAL A 172 1.90 18.25 -21.04
CA VAL A 172 2.27 17.20 -22.01
C VAL A 172 1.03 16.49 -22.57
N SER A 173 0.00 16.24 -21.75
CA SER A 173 -1.23 15.60 -22.23
C SER A 173 -2.02 16.43 -23.25
N ARG A 174 -1.69 17.72 -23.39
CA ARG A 174 -2.34 18.67 -24.33
C ARG A 174 -1.48 19.06 -25.51
N GLY A 175 -0.16 19.03 -25.38
CA GLY A 175 0.76 19.58 -26.37
C GLY A 175 2.03 18.77 -26.57
N GLY A 176 2.03 17.49 -26.17
CA GLY A 176 3.21 16.63 -26.34
C GLY A 176 4.38 17.04 -25.43
N PHE A 177 5.54 16.42 -25.66
CA PHE A 177 6.77 16.72 -24.91
C PHE A 177 7.29 18.14 -25.19
N GLU A 178 6.93 18.72 -26.31
CA GLU A 178 7.27 20.09 -26.72
C GLU A 178 6.78 21.14 -25.71
N ALA A 179 5.72 20.82 -24.96
CA ALA A 179 5.25 21.65 -23.85
C ALA A 179 6.27 21.80 -22.71
N LEU A 180 7.31 20.96 -22.67
CA LEU A 180 8.39 21.02 -21.69
C LEU A 180 9.55 21.94 -22.09
N ASP A 181 9.62 22.37 -23.35
CA ASP A 181 10.73 23.19 -23.87
C ASP A 181 10.82 24.54 -23.14
N THR A 182 9.66 25.07 -22.74
CA THR A 182 9.52 26.36 -22.05
C THR A 182 9.66 26.26 -20.53
N VAL A 183 9.89 25.05 -19.97
CA VAL A 183 10.04 24.87 -18.51
C VAL A 183 11.35 25.54 -18.05
N PRO A 184 11.28 26.43 -17.04
CA PRO A 184 12.47 27.06 -16.46
C PRO A 184 13.49 26.03 -15.97
N ALA A 185 14.79 26.33 -16.11
CA ALA A 185 15.87 25.40 -15.80
C ALA A 185 15.80 24.86 -14.36
N GLU A 186 15.47 25.71 -13.39
CA GLU A 186 15.31 25.36 -11.97
C GLU A 186 14.16 24.40 -11.74
N GLN A 187 13.12 24.45 -12.57
CA GLN A 187 11.94 23.58 -12.44
C GLN A 187 12.13 22.24 -13.15
N ARG A 188 13.12 22.12 -14.03
CA ARG A 188 13.49 20.83 -14.66
C ARG A 188 14.04 19.83 -13.64
N ALA A 189 14.49 20.30 -12.47
CA ALA A 189 14.90 19.45 -11.37
C ALA A 189 13.74 18.63 -10.75
N TRP A 190 12.48 18.93 -11.08
CA TRP A 190 11.31 18.21 -10.59
C TRP A 190 10.82 17.11 -11.53
N MET A 191 11.59 16.78 -12.55
CA MET A 191 11.24 15.73 -13.54
C MET A 191 12.49 14.99 -14.01
N ALA A 192 12.28 13.90 -14.75
CA ALA A 192 13.37 13.19 -15.42
C ALA A 192 14.13 14.12 -16.37
N PRO A 193 15.43 13.89 -16.59
CA PRO A 193 16.21 14.63 -17.58
C PRO A 193 15.55 14.65 -18.97
N LEU A 194 15.52 15.83 -19.59
CA LEU A 194 14.97 16.00 -20.92
C LEU A 194 16.07 15.83 -22.00
N PRO A 195 15.74 15.32 -23.19
CA PRO A 195 14.41 14.89 -23.62
C PRO A 195 14.01 13.53 -23.03
N ILE A 196 12.69 13.32 -22.83
CA ILE A 196 12.17 12.03 -22.36
C ILE A 196 12.32 10.99 -23.49
N VAL A 197 13.01 9.90 -23.19
CA VAL A 197 13.04 8.73 -24.07
C VAL A 197 11.66 8.10 -24.08
N PHE A 198 11.07 7.88 -25.25
CA PHE A 198 9.71 7.39 -25.37
C PHE A 198 9.60 6.27 -26.41
N ASP A 199 8.98 5.17 -26.02
CA ASP A 199 8.64 4.07 -26.91
C ASP A 199 7.11 3.86 -26.88
N PRO A 200 6.39 4.34 -27.91
CA PRO A 200 4.93 4.21 -27.96
C PRO A 200 4.45 2.77 -28.17
N THR A 201 5.34 1.82 -28.46
CA THR A 201 4.99 0.42 -28.73
C THR A 201 4.96 -0.44 -27.49
N LEU A 202 5.30 0.11 -26.31
CA LEU A 202 5.19 -0.63 -25.08
C LEU A 202 3.73 -1.07 -24.85
N PRO A 203 3.47 -2.35 -24.55
CA PRO A 203 2.12 -2.90 -24.44
C PRO A 203 1.23 -2.10 -23.50
N GLY A 204 1.74 -1.62 -22.35
CA GLY A 204 0.98 -0.79 -21.43
C GLY A 204 0.51 0.53 -22.05
N TYR A 205 1.36 1.18 -22.84
CA TYR A 205 1.00 2.43 -23.52
C TYR A 205 0.00 2.19 -24.68
N VAL A 206 0.16 1.10 -25.40
CA VAL A 206 -0.81 0.68 -26.43
C VAL A 206 -2.18 0.38 -25.78
N ASN A 207 -2.19 -0.39 -24.68
CA ASN A 207 -3.41 -0.70 -23.95
C ASN A 207 -4.10 0.56 -23.39
N MET A 208 -3.35 1.55 -22.95
CA MET A 208 -3.91 2.81 -22.45
C MET A 208 -4.79 3.49 -23.50
N LEU A 209 -4.35 3.54 -24.75
CA LEU A 209 -5.15 4.10 -25.84
C LEU A 209 -6.43 3.31 -26.10
N THR A 210 -6.36 1.98 -26.00
CA THR A 210 -7.51 1.09 -26.22
C THR A 210 -8.54 1.20 -25.07
N MET A 211 -8.09 1.24 -23.82
CA MET A 211 -8.97 1.30 -22.63
C MET A 211 -9.76 2.62 -22.55
N MET A 212 -9.31 3.68 -23.20
CA MET A 212 -9.97 4.98 -23.20
C MET A 212 -11.08 5.11 -24.26
N GLU A 213 -11.52 3.99 -24.86
CA GLU A 213 -12.67 3.92 -25.79
C GLU A 213 -12.66 5.00 -26.88
N GLY A 214 -11.49 5.30 -27.46
CA GLY A 214 -11.31 6.33 -28.48
C GLY A 214 -11.14 7.76 -27.94
N HIS A 215 -11.16 7.97 -26.62
CA HIS A 215 -10.87 9.26 -25.99
C HIS A 215 -9.38 9.42 -25.62
N GLY A 216 -8.59 8.36 -25.71
CA GLY A 216 -7.14 8.41 -25.50
C GLY A 216 -6.42 9.09 -26.66
N THR A 217 -5.47 9.97 -26.34
CA THR A 217 -4.60 10.60 -27.32
C THR A 217 -3.16 10.17 -27.13
N PRO A 218 -2.31 10.18 -28.19
CA PRO A 218 -0.87 9.92 -28.03
C PRO A 218 -0.20 10.81 -26.98
N ASP A 219 -0.66 12.05 -26.80
CA ASP A 219 -0.09 12.97 -25.82
C ASP A 219 -0.48 12.63 -24.38
N MET A 220 -1.63 11.97 -24.17
CA MET A 220 -1.96 11.40 -22.85
C MET A 220 -0.99 10.26 -22.49
N VAL A 221 -0.61 9.44 -23.45
CA VAL A 221 0.41 8.40 -23.26
C VAL A 221 1.79 9.00 -23.01
N LYS A 222 2.16 10.10 -23.71
CA LYS A 222 3.40 10.85 -23.41
C LYS A 222 3.39 11.43 -22.00
N ALA A 223 2.23 11.89 -21.51
CA ALA A 223 2.10 12.37 -20.13
C ALA A 223 2.28 11.23 -19.10
N GLN A 224 1.79 10.02 -19.40
CA GLN A 224 2.06 8.83 -18.60
C GLN A 224 3.56 8.49 -18.61
N ALA A 225 4.17 8.49 -19.78
CA ALA A 225 5.61 8.25 -19.96
C ALA A 225 6.47 9.26 -19.19
N LEU A 226 6.08 10.53 -19.15
CA LEU A 226 6.75 11.55 -18.32
C LEU A 226 6.69 11.22 -16.83
N LYS A 227 5.54 10.75 -16.34
CA LYS A 227 5.42 10.32 -14.93
C LYS A 227 6.30 9.11 -14.64
N ASP A 228 6.24 8.08 -15.50
CA ASP A 228 7.03 6.86 -15.36
C ASP A 228 8.52 7.14 -15.37
N ALA A 229 8.99 7.95 -16.31
CA ALA A 229 10.38 8.40 -16.40
C ALA A 229 10.81 9.16 -15.14
N THR A 230 9.95 10.06 -14.64
CA THR A 230 10.25 10.87 -13.48
C THR A 230 10.32 10.05 -12.20
N MET A 231 9.37 9.13 -11.97
CA MET A 231 9.42 8.22 -10.84
C MET A 231 10.66 7.33 -10.89
N ALA A 232 10.98 6.76 -12.04
CA ALA A 232 12.19 5.97 -12.23
C ALA A 232 13.47 6.79 -11.99
N HIS A 233 13.50 8.05 -12.42
CA HIS A 233 14.61 8.96 -12.16
C HIS A 233 14.82 9.19 -10.66
N PHE A 234 13.76 9.52 -9.93
CA PHE A 234 13.87 9.74 -8.49
C PHE A 234 14.19 8.47 -7.71
N ILE A 235 13.74 7.30 -8.14
CA ILE A 235 14.21 6.02 -7.59
C ILE A 235 15.72 5.89 -7.82
N ALA A 236 16.19 6.13 -9.05
CA ALA A 236 17.59 5.96 -9.43
C ALA A 236 18.55 6.88 -8.66
N VAL A 237 18.17 8.15 -8.47
CA VAL A 237 19.02 9.14 -7.78
C VAL A 237 18.96 9.03 -6.26
N ASN A 238 17.85 8.53 -5.70
CA ASN A 238 17.68 8.35 -4.25
C ASN A 238 18.06 6.94 -3.78
N TYR A 239 18.30 5.99 -4.68
CA TYR A 239 18.79 4.68 -4.32
C TYR A 239 20.13 4.76 -3.60
N ARG A 240 20.26 3.99 -2.52
CA ARG A 240 21.50 3.91 -1.73
C ARG A 240 22.02 2.47 -1.77
N THR A 241 23.26 2.30 -2.16
CA THR A 241 23.90 0.97 -2.18
C THR A 241 23.80 0.30 -0.80
N GLY A 242 23.35 -0.94 -0.79
CA GLY A 242 23.12 -1.71 0.43
C GLY A 242 21.79 -1.46 1.12
N ALA A 243 20.97 -0.51 0.62
CA ALA A 243 19.59 -0.31 1.05
C ALA A 243 18.63 -0.88 -0.02
N ARG A 244 17.39 -1.15 0.38
CA ARG A 244 16.29 -1.42 -0.55
C ARG A 244 15.54 -0.13 -0.82
N PHE A 245 15.05 0.03 -2.03
CA PHE A 245 14.12 1.11 -2.36
C PHE A 245 12.71 0.52 -2.55
N LEU A 246 11.76 0.95 -1.72
CA LEU A 246 10.35 0.56 -1.83
C LEU A 246 9.56 1.75 -2.37
N HIS A 247 9.05 1.60 -3.59
CA HIS A 247 8.26 2.63 -4.27
C HIS A 247 6.78 2.25 -4.32
N PHE A 248 5.90 3.20 -3.99
CA PHE A 248 4.45 3.07 -4.02
C PHE A 248 3.90 3.82 -5.23
N ASN A 249 3.17 3.11 -6.08
CA ASN A 249 2.62 3.67 -7.31
C ASN A 249 1.34 2.93 -7.70
N GLY A 250 0.51 3.52 -8.55
CA GLY A 250 -0.59 2.79 -9.17
C GLY A 250 -0.06 1.63 -10.02
N SER A 251 -0.73 0.47 -9.99
CA SER A 251 -0.29 -0.76 -10.70
C SER A 251 0.06 -0.50 -12.15
N TYR A 252 -0.68 0.38 -12.81
CA TYR A 252 -0.48 0.71 -14.23
C TYR A 252 0.91 1.28 -14.54
N HIS A 253 1.59 1.90 -13.56
CA HIS A 253 2.94 2.44 -13.70
C HIS A 253 4.06 1.39 -13.62
N SER A 254 3.77 0.18 -13.12
CA SER A 254 4.81 -0.83 -12.91
C SER A 254 4.44 -2.23 -13.39
N ASP A 255 3.21 -2.41 -13.88
CA ASP A 255 2.71 -3.71 -14.32
C ASP A 255 3.60 -4.29 -15.42
N ARG A 256 3.78 -5.62 -15.40
CA ARG A 256 4.58 -6.39 -16.37
C ARG A 256 6.01 -5.87 -16.53
N HIS A 257 6.55 -5.17 -15.51
CA HIS A 257 7.86 -4.51 -15.55
C HIS A 257 7.98 -3.41 -16.64
N GLU A 258 6.88 -2.86 -17.09
CA GLU A 258 6.81 -1.70 -17.98
C GLU A 258 6.87 -0.38 -17.20
N GLY A 259 6.55 0.74 -17.82
CA GLY A 259 6.51 2.04 -17.16
C GLY A 259 7.78 2.33 -16.35
N ILE A 260 7.65 2.51 -15.05
CA ILE A 260 8.78 2.79 -14.13
C ILE A 260 9.88 1.75 -14.30
N GLY A 261 9.54 0.46 -14.38
CA GLY A 261 10.50 -0.62 -14.51
C GLY A 261 11.31 -0.54 -15.81
N TRP A 262 10.70 -0.15 -16.93
CA TRP A 262 11.37 0.04 -18.21
C TRP A 262 12.37 1.21 -18.18
N TYR A 263 11.97 2.37 -17.61
CA TYR A 263 12.86 3.51 -17.45
C TYR A 263 14.00 3.22 -16.46
N LEU A 264 13.71 2.53 -15.37
CA LEU A 264 14.73 2.21 -14.39
C LEU A 264 15.80 1.28 -14.96
N ARG A 265 15.45 0.34 -15.86
CA ARG A 265 16.45 -0.46 -16.60
C ARG A 265 17.34 0.37 -17.52
N LYS A 266 16.88 1.52 -17.99
CA LYS A 266 17.71 2.44 -18.79
C LYS A 266 18.63 3.31 -17.92
N TYR A 267 18.13 3.72 -16.74
CA TYR A 267 18.89 4.59 -15.83
C TYR A 267 19.89 3.81 -14.98
N ARG A 268 19.50 2.64 -14.51
CA ARG A 268 20.26 1.80 -13.55
C ARG A 268 20.07 0.31 -13.88
N PRO A 269 20.66 -0.16 -15.00
CA PRO A 269 20.47 -1.56 -15.47
C PRO A 269 20.98 -2.62 -14.50
N GLU A 270 21.86 -2.27 -13.58
CA GLU A 270 22.42 -3.16 -12.57
C GLU A 270 21.47 -3.45 -11.42
N LEU A 271 20.43 -2.63 -11.19
CA LEU A 271 19.51 -2.80 -10.07
C LEU A 271 18.51 -3.93 -10.32
N LYS A 272 18.44 -4.85 -9.37
CA LYS A 272 17.46 -5.92 -9.37
C LYS A 272 16.08 -5.38 -8.97
N GLN A 273 15.13 -5.48 -9.88
CA GLN A 273 13.78 -4.99 -9.68
C GLN A 273 12.81 -6.13 -9.43
N VAL A 274 11.88 -5.92 -8.51
CA VAL A 274 10.70 -6.77 -8.31
C VAL A 274 9.46 -5.88 -8.32
N THR A 275 8.41 -6.35 -9.00
CA THR A 275 7.11 -5.69 -9.02
C THR A 275 6.10 -6.52 -8.23
N ILE A 276 5.31 -5.85 -7.40
CA ILE A 276 4.09 -6.36 -6.79
C ILE A 276 2.94 -5.63 -7.48
N ALA A 277 2.07 -6.38 -8.17
CA ALA A 277 0.86 -5.82 -8.77
C ALA A 277 -0.35 -6.18 -7.91
N THR A 278 -1.27 -5.24 -7.73
CA THR A 278 -2.57 -5.51 -7.09
C THR A 278 -3.66 -5.56 -8.14
N VAL A 279 -4.46 -6.61 -8.09
CA VAL A 279 -5.59 -6.83 -8.98
C VAL A 279 -6.85 -7.12 -8.16
N THR A 280 -8.01 -6.82 -8.72
CA THR A 280 -9.30 -7.14 -8.11
C THR A 280 -9.91 -8.32 -8.85
N GLN A 281 -10.32 -9.35 -8.12
CA GLN A 281 -10.98 -10.53 -8.66
C GLN A 281 -11.95 -11.14 -7.64
N ASP A 282 -12.93 -11.91 -8.11
CA ASP A 282 -13.98 -12.49 -7.25
C ASP A 282 -13.47 -13.66 -6.39
N GLN A 283 -12.51 -14.42 -6.88
CA GLN A 283 -12.01 -15.64 -6.26
C GLN A 283 -10.59 -15.45 -5.71
N LEU A 284 -10.40 -15.57 -4.39
CA LEU A 284 -9.09 -15.42 -3.75
C LEU A 284 -8.29 -16.74 -3.63
N GLY A 285 -8.85 -17.84 -4.11
CA GLY A 285 -8.21 -19.16 -4.04
C GLY A 285 -7.14 -19.42 -5.09
N ARG A 286 -7.24 -18.75 -6.23
CA ARG A 286 -6.35 -18.84 -7.39
C ARG A 286 -6.22 -17.47 -8.06
N LEU A 287 -5.12 -17.24 -8.76
CA LEU A 287 -4.99 -16.08 -9.63
C LEU A 287 -5.72 -16.34 -10.95
N ASP A 288 -6.50 -15.38 -11.43
CA ASP A 288 -7.17 -15.47 -12.71
C ASP A 288 -6.14 -15.36 -13.85
N LYS A 289 -6.42 -16.03 -14.98
CA LYS A 289 -5.45 -16.13 -16.09
C LYS A 289 -5.19 -14.79 -16.80
N GLU A 290 -6.10 -13.83 -16.65
CA GLU A 290 -6.02 -12.51 -17.26
C GLU A 290 -5.20 -11.52 -16.40
N ASN A 291 -4.93 -11.89 -15.16
CA ASN A 291 -4.11 -11.16 -14.18
C ASN A 291 -2.69 -11.79 -14.14
#